data_9f88814871ea74911dc565197303c461
#
_entry.id   9f88814871ea74911dc565197303c461
#
_cell.length_a   1.000
_cell.length_b   1.000
_cell.length_c   1.000
_cell.angle_alpha   90.00
_cell.angle_beta   90.00
_cell.angle_gamma   90.00
#
_symmetry.space_group_name_H-M   'P 1'
#
loop_
_entity.id
_entity.type
_entity.pdbx_description
1 polymer ?
#
loop_
_entity_poly.entity_id
_entity_poly.type
_entity_poly.pdbx_seq_one_letter_code
_entity_poly.pdbx_strand_id
1 'polypeptide(L)'
;MSQRLGIRLSELFAEPEEREEDRPFTGRRSIGKPERAVRVTTPNYDYHYMCPELRQKMMIPIVTTIRARTAEEFGRLVRHPGEEYIHVLEGSIVVHTEFYDPVTLHKGEGIYIDSDMGHAYVVADGCDEAQVLGVCSSREQDFADSLMTIYGPKRG
;
A
#
# COMPACT_ATOMS: atom_id res chain seq x y z
N MET A 1 -25.81 8.10 15.95
CA MET A 1 -24.62 7.30 15.81
C MET A 1 -24.20 7.14 14.36
N SER A 2 -25.07 6.66 13.55
CA SER A 2 -24.75 6.54 12.18
C SER A 2 -24.37 7.86 11.58
N GLN A 3 -24.99 8.90 12.07
CA GLN A 3 -24.64 10.17 11.59
C GLN A 3 -23.19 10.50 11.88
N ARG A 4 -22.69 10.05 13.00
CA ARG A 4 -21.32 10.26 13.29
C ARG A 4 -20.45 9.55 12.28
N LEU A 5 -20.78 8.32 11.96
CA LEU A 5 -20.06 7.59 10.97
C LEU A 5 -20.16 8.25 9.61
N GLY A 6 -21.36 8.63 9.23
CA GLY A 6 -21.55 9.22 7.93
C GLY A 6 -20.79 10.50 7.76
N ILE A 7 -20.81 11.32 8.77
CA ILE A 7 -20.09 12.55 8.70
C ILE A 7 -18.60 12.31 8.65
N ARG A 8 -18.13 11.42 9.51
CA ARG A 8 -16.70 11.18 9.57
C ARG A 8 -16.17 10.57 8.31
N LEU A 9 -16.99 9.82 7.59
CA LEU A 9 -16.53 9.24 6.35
C LEU A 9 -16.11 10.31 5.35
N SER A 10 -16.93 11.34 5.20
CA SER A 10 -16.52 12.40 4.30
C SER A 10 -15.33 13.18 4.86
N GLU A 11 -15.23 13.30 6.16
CA GLU A 11 -14.12 14.02 6.75
C GLU A 11 -12.82 13.27 6.64
N LEU A 12 -12.88 11.96 6.52
CA LEU A 12 -11.66 11.17 6.35
C LEU A 12 -10.97 11.46 5.02
N PHE A 13 -11.73 11.79 3.99
CA PHE A 13 -11.17 11.99 2.67
C PHE A 13 -11.19 13.44 2.23
N ALA A 14 -11.95 14.29 2.92
CA ALA A 14 -12.03 15.68 2.56
C ALA A 14 -11.08 16.46 3.43
N GLU A 15 -10.34 17.33 2.79
CA GLU A 15 -9.52 18.26 3.52
C GLU A 15 -10.38 19.41 4.00
N PRO A 16 -9.85 20.29 4.81
CA PRO A 16 -10.60 21.45 5.26
C PRO A 16 -11.29 22.15 4.11
N GLU A 17 -12.38 22.79 4.42
CA GLU A 17 -13.25 23.34 3.41
C GLU A 17 -12.56 24.27 2.45
N GLU A 18 -11.61 25.02 2.93
CA GLU A 18 -10.96 25.95 2.03
C GLU A 18 -10.32 25.23 0.87
N ARG A 19 -9.94 24.00 1.10
CA ARG A 19 -9.32 23.26 0.05
C ARG A 19 -10.31 22.88 -1.03
N GLU A 20 -11.52 22.59 -0.64
CA GLU A 20 -12.54 22.29 -1.61
C GLU A 20 -12.87 23.47 -2.48
N GLU A 21 -12.83 24.65 -1.90
CA GLU A 21 -13.09 25.82 -2.67
C GLU A 21 -12.00 26.09 -3.68
N ASP A 22 -10.76 25.80 -3.29
CA ASP A 22 -9.64 26.09 -4.15
C ASP A 22 -9.42 25.06 -5.22
N ARG A 23 -10.05 23.90 -5.09
CA ARG A 23 -9.82 22.80 -5.98
C ARG A 23 -11.02 22.58 -6.87
N PRO A 24 -10.86 22.73 -8.16
CA PRO A 24 -11.99 22.44 -9.06
C PRO A 24 -12.31 20.95 -8.98
N PHE A 25 -13.59 20.66 -9.04
CA PHE A 25 -14.07 19.29 -9.10
C PHE A 25 -13.75 18.74 -10.48
N THR A 26 -12.98 17.65 -10.56
CA THR A 26 -12.59 17.09 -11.84
C THR A 26 -13.39 15.85 -12.22
N GLY A 27 -13.92 15.13 -11.22
CA GLY A 27 -14.66 13.92 -11.52
C GLY A 27 -13.83 12.85 -12.19
N ARG A 28 -12.51 12.90 -12.03
CA ARG A 28 -11.64 11.95 -12.70
C ARG A 28 -11.86 10.55 -12.16
N ARG A 29 -11.57 9.56 -13.02
CA ARG A 29 -11.61 8.16 -12.59
C ARG A 29 -10.59 7.39 -13.39
N SER A 30 -10.24 6.21 -12.90
CA SER A 30 -9.36 5.28 -13.62
C SER A 30 -9.81 3.87 -13.32
N ILE A 31 -9.77 3.03 -14.34
CA ILE A 31 -10.10 1.61 -14.18
C ILE A 31 -8.78 0.87 -14.00
N GLY A 32 -8.63 0.19 -12.88
CA GLY A 32 -7.41 -0.56 -12.61
C GLY A 32 -7.46 -1.92 -13.25
N LYS A 33 -6.54 -2.18 -14.18
CA LYS A 33 -6.43 -3.47 -14.84
C LYS A 33 -4.98 -3.93 -14.77
N PRO A 34 -4.76 -5.22 -14.54
CA PRO A 34 -3.38 -5.72 -14.43
C PRO A 34 -2.53 -5.40 -15.65
N GLU A 35 -3.11 -5.47 -16.85
CA GLU A 35 -2.34 -5.24 -18.06
C GLU A 35 -1.94 -3.78 -18.25
N ARG A 36 -2.53 -2.87 -17.49
CA ARG A 36 -2.19 -1.45 -17.56
C ARG A 36 -1.34 -0.99 -16.39
N ALA A 37 -1.10 -1.85 -15.43
CA ALA A 37 -0.33 -1.50 -14.25
C ALA A 37 1.13 -1.29 -14.62
N VAL A 38 1.81 -0.45 -13.87
CA VAL A 38 3.26 -0.36 -13.98
C VAL A 38 3.83 -1.46 -13.11
N ARG A 39 4.55 -2.37 -13.74
CA ARG A 39 5.05 -3.55 -13.05
C ARG A 39 6.51 -3.38 -12.69
N VAL A 40 6.84 -3.66 -11.45
CA VAL A 40 8.21 -3.67 -10.96
C VAL A 40 8.46 -5.04 -10.37
N THR A 41 9.43 -5.77 -10.92
CA THR A 41 9.71 -7.15 -10.51
C THR A 41 11.07 -7.20 -9.83
N THR A 42 11.10 -7.84 -8.66
CA THR A 42 12.33 -8.15 -7.94
C THR A 42 12.32 -9.64 -7.66
N PRO A 43 13.44 -10.21 -7.20
CA PRO A 43 13.43 -11.65 -6.86
C PRO A 43 12.39 -12.01 -5.82
N ASN A 44 12.05 -11.10 -4.92
CA ASN A 44 11.14 -11.40 -3.81
C ASN A 44 9.74 -10.90 -4.01
N TYR A 45 9.50 -9.97 -4.92
CA TYR A 45 8.22 -9.30 -5.07
C TYR A 45 7.94 -8.94 -6.51
N ASP A 46 6.66 -8.99 -6.88
CA ASP A 46 6.15 -8.32 -8.08
C ASP A 46 5.19 -7.25 -7.62
N TYR A 47 5.49 -6.00 -7.97
CA TYR A 47 4.62 -4.88 -7.65
C TYR A 47 3.88 -4.45 -8.89
N HIS A 48 2.56 -4.32 -8.78
CA HIS A 48 1.72 -3.80 -9.86
C HIS A 48 1.09 -2.51 -9.36
N TYR A 49 1.62 -1.38 -9.81
CA TYR A 49 1.10 -0.07 -9.43
C TYR A 49 -0.11 0.21 -10.30
N MET A 50 -1.29 0.22 -9.68
CA MET A 50 -2.54 0.35 -10.40
C MET A 50 -2.84 1.79 -10.71
N CYS A 51 -3.59 2.02 -11.78
CA CYS A 51 -4.05 3.35 -12.18
C CYS A 51 -2.90 4.34 -12.35
N PRO A 52 -1.87 3.97 -13.13
CA PRO A 52 -0.68 4.81 -13.20
C PRO A 52 -0.89 6.11 -13.95
N GLU A 53 -1.95 6.22 -14.75
CA GLU A 53 -2.16 7.42 -15.53
C GLU A 53 -2.72 8.58 -14.70
N LEU A 54 -3.26 8.30 -13.51
CA LEU A 54 -3.73 9.37 -12.64
C LEU A 54 -2.54 10.04 -11.96
N ARG A 55 -2.51 11.35 -12.00
CA ARG A 55 -1.48 12.12 -11.33
C ARG A 55 -1.98 12.61 -10.00
N GLN A 56 -1.05 12.86 -9.09
CA GLN A 56 -1.35 13.45 -7.79
C GLN A 56 -2.38 12.62 -7.04
N LYS A 57 -2.18 11.31 -7.04
CA LYS A 57 -3.03 10.42 -6.27
C LYS A 57 -2.77 10.64 -4.78
N MET A 58 -3.84 10.69 -4.01
CA MET A 58 -3.72 10.76 -2.55
C MET A 58 -3.54 9.38 -1.94
N MET A 59 -3.88 8.35 -2.69
CA MET A 59 -3.63 6.98 -2.28
C MET A 59 -3.12 6.21 -3.47
N ILE A 60 -2.22 5.28 -3.22
CA ILE A 60 -1.57 4.52 -4.27
C ILE A 60 -1.91 3.06 -4.08
N PRO A 61 -2.75 2.49 -4.96
CA PRO A 61 -3.09 1.08 -4.88
C PRO A 61 -2.04 0.23 -5.58
N ILE A 62 -1.59 -0.81 -4.90
CA ILE A 62 -0.53 -1.68 -5.40
C ILE A 62 -0.97 -3.11 -5.17
N VAL A 63 -1.00 -3.92 -6.23
CA VAL A 63 -1.20 -5.36 -6.07
C VAL A 63 0.18 -5.98 -6.07
N THR A 64 0.51 -6.70 -5.01
CA THR A 64 1.84 -7.24 -4.82
C THR A 64 1.79 -8.75 -4.69
N THR A 65 2.64 -9.43 -5.46
CA THR A 65 2.89 -10.85 -5.26
C THR A 65 4.15 -10.97 -4.44
N ILE A 66 4.06 -11.68 -3.32
CA ILE A 66 5.13 -11.79 -2.35
C ILE A 66 5.72 -13.19 -2.42
N ARG A 67 7.04 -13.28 -2.58
CA ARG A 67 7.75 -14.57 -2.61
C ARG A 67 8.79 -14.66 -1.52
N ALA A 68 9.15 -13.55 -0.88
CA ALA A 68 10.10 -13.56 0.23
C ALA A 68 9.55 -14.41 1.36
N ARG A 69 10.37 -15.27 1.94
CA ARG A 69 9.91 -16.22 2.95
C ARG A 69 10.34 -15.86 4.35
N THR A 70 11.34 -15.01 4.49
CA THR A 70 11.84 -14.65 5.81
C THR A 70 12.11 -13.16 5.84
N ALA A 71 12.17 -12.62 7.04
CA ALA A 71 12.52 -11.21 7.20
C ALA A 71 13.95 -10.97 6.70
N GLU A 72 14.81 -11.97 6.80
CA GLU A 72 16.18 -11.84 6.30
C GLU A 72 16.21 -11.71 4.79
N GLU A 73 15.37 -12.46 4.10
CA GLU A 73 15.26 -12.32 2.64
C GLU A 73 14.73 -10.97 2.25
N PHE A 74 13.80 -10.45 3.03
CA PHE A 74 13.25 -9.13 2.79
C PHE A 74 14.37 -8.09 2.93
N GLY A 75 15.24 -8.29 3.91
CA GLY A 75 16.34 -7.40 4.18
C GLY A 75 15.98 -6.43 5.28
N ARG A 76 16.20 -5.15 5.01
CA ARG A 76 15.94 -4.12 6.00
C ARG A 76 14.46 -3.77 6.03
N LEU A 77 13.88 -3.59 7.20
CA LEU A 77 12.51 -3.11 7.29
C LEU A 77 12.40 -1.77 6.57
N VAL A 78 11.32 -1.59 5.81
CA VAL A 78 11.14 -0.36 5.06
C VAL A 78 10.27 0.60 5.83
N ARG A 79 10.47 1.89 5.58
CA ARG A 79 9.70 2.98 6.18
C ARG A 79 9.37 3.96 5.10
N HIS A 80 8.18 4.47 5.11
CA HIS A 80 7.83 5.60 4.26
C HIS A 80 6.74 6.41 4.94
N PRO A 81 6.62 7.69 4.58
CA PRO A 81 5.65 8.54 5.28
C PRO A 81 4.24 8.10 5.01
N GLY A 82 3.37 8.31 5.98
CA GLY A 82 1.95 8.11 5.80
C GLY A 82 1.44 6.84 6.42
N GLU A 83 0.46 6.27 5.78
CA GLU A 83 -0.27 5.11 6.27
C GLU A 83 -0.42 4.10 5.15
N GLU A 84 -0.69 2.86 5.55
CA GLU A 84 -0.77 1.78 4.59
C GLU A 84 -1.79 0.75 5.08
N TYR A 85 -2.63 0.27 4.18
CA TYR A 85 -3.50 -0.85 4.46
C TYR A 85 -3.17 -1.98 3.50
N ILE A 86 -3.01 -3.18 4.05
CA ILE A 86 -2.72 -4.39 3.26
C ILE A 86 -3.84 -5.37 3.47
N HIS A 87 -4.34 -5.94 2.39
CA HIS A 87 -5.40 -6.94 2.42
C HIS A 87 -4.95 -8.17 1.66
N VAL A 88 -5.04 -9.34 2.28
CA VAL A 88 -4.56 -10.58 1.67
C VAL A 88 -5.60 -11.08 0.69
N LEU A 89 -5.20 -11.21 -0.57
CA LEU A 89 -6.06 -11.70 -1.64
C LEU A 89 -5.92 -13.21 -1.83
N GLU A 90 -4.70 -13.72 -1.75
CA GLU A 90 -4.43 -15.15 -1.89
C GLU A 90 -3.28 -15.53 -0.99
N GLY A 91 -3.34 -16.75 -0.44
CA GLY A 91 -2.27 -17.24 0.42
C GLY A 91 -2.33 -16.65 1.81
N SER A 92 -1.19 -16.67 2.49
CA SER A 92 -1.08 -16.13 3.84
C SER A 92 0.27 -15.46 3.97
N ILE A 93 0.33 -14.42 4.78
CA ILE A 93 1.57 -13.66 4.97
C ILE A 93 1.86 -13.51 6.45
N VAL A 94 3.13 -13.23 6.76
CA VAL A 94 3.54 -12.80 8.10
C VAL A 94 3.97 -11.35 7.99
N VAL A 95 3.42 -10.53 8.86
CA VAL A 95 3.73 -9.10 8.90
C VAL A 95 4.71 -8.87 10.04
N HIS A 96 5.87 -8.32 9.69
CA HIS A 96 6.89 -7.93 10.66
C HIS A 96 6.89 -6.43 10.79
N THR A 97 6.77 -5.94 12.01
CA THR A 97 6.86 -4.51 12.27
C THR A 97 7.79 -4.28 13.45
N GLU A 98 8.29 -3.06 13.55
CA GLU A 98 9.33 -2.78 14.52
C GLU A 98 8.83 -2.73 15.97
N PHE A 99 7.54 -2.44 16.17
CA PHE A 99 7.00 -2.27 17.53
C PHE A 99 6.07 -3.39 17.98
N TYR A 100 5.79 -4.36 17.14
CA TYR A 100 4.84 -5.43 17.46
C TYR A 100 5.43 -6.78 17.11
N ASP A 101 4.96 -7.82 17.77
CA ASP A 101 5.32 -9.17 17.39
C ASP A 101 4.78 -9.50 16.01
N PRO A 102 5.45 -10.39 15.27
CA PRO A 102 4.94 -10.78 13.96
C PRO A 102 3.54 -11.34 14.04
N VAL A 103 2.73 -11.05 13.05
CA VAL A 103 1.36 -11.53 12.98
C VAL A 103 1.13 -12.18 11.63
N THR A 104 0.40 -13.31 11.62
CA THR A 104 0.05 -14.01 10.40
C THR A 104 -1.33 -13.58 9.96
N LEU A 105 -1.45 -13.24 8.68
CA LEU A 105 -2.73 -12.87 8.08
C LEU A 105 -3.07 -13.86 7.00
N HIS A 106 -4.33 -14.29 6.97
CA HIS A 106 -4.83 -15.23 5.99
C HIS A 106 -5.72 -14.51 4.98
N LYS A 107 -6.06 -15.21 3.91
CA LYS A 107 -6.92 -14.65 2.86
C LYS A 107 -8.14 -13.98 3.47
N GLY A 108 -8.41 -12.75 3.04
CA GLY A 108 -9.55 -11.98 3.53
C GLY A 108 -9.25 -11.12 4.75
N GLU A 109 -8.07 -11.26 5.32
CA GLU A 109 -7.67 -10.46 6.48
C GLU A 109 -6.73 -9.35 6.05
N GLY A 110 -6.63 -8.32 6.87
CA GLY A 110 -5.79 -7.19 6.54
C GLY A 110 -5.24 -6.51 7.77
N ILE A 111 -4.37 -5.51 7.52
CA ILE A 111 -3.74 -4.76 8.58
C ILE A 111 -3.56 -3.31 8.13
N TYR A 112 -3.77 -2.41 9.05
CA TYR A 112 -3.57 -0.98 8.86
C TYR A 112 -2.43 -0.55 9.74
N ILE A 113 -1.42 0.10 9.17
CA ILE A 113 -0.27 0.53 9.94
C ILE A 113 0.11 1.96 9.56
N ASP A 114 0.79 2.61 10.50
CA ASP A 114 1.55 3.81 10.19
C ASP A 114 2.81 3.35 9.46
N SER A 115 2.98 3.78 8.23
CA SER A 115 4.07 3.25 7.41
C SER A 115 5.43 3.86 7.74
N ASP A 116 5.47 4.86 8.62
CA ASP A 116 6.74 5.31 9.20
C ASP A 116 7.35 4.27 10.13
N MET A 117 6.54 3.38 10.66
CA MET A 117 7.02 2.26 11.45
C MET A 117 7.64 1.23 10.51
N GLY A 118 8.85 0.78 10.82
CA GLY A 118 9.52 -0.23 9.98
C GLY A 118 8.65 -1.45 9.81
N HIS A 119 8.54 -1.94 8.57
CA HIS A 119 7.65 -3.06 8.29
C HIS A 119 8.17 -3.91 7.14
N ALA A 120 7.72 -5.16 7.10
CA ALA A 120 8.03 -6.10 6.03
C ALA A 120 6.94 -7.16 5.98
N TYR A 121 6.69 -7.66 4.77
CA TYR A 121 5.69 -8.71 4.54
C TYR A 121 6.38 -9.90 3.89
N VAL A 122 6.18 -11.10 4.45
CA VAL A 122 6.77 -12.31 3.89
C VAL A 122 5.67 -13.37 3.80
N VAL A 123 5.93 -14.40 2.98
CA VAL A 123 4.99 -15.50 2.81
C VAL A 123 4.99 -16.35 4.06
N ALA A 124 3.82 -16.77 4.52
CA ALA A 124 3.73 -17.64 5.68
C ALA A 124 4.14 -19.07 5.30
N ASP A 125 4.52 -19.84 6.30
CA ASP A 125 4.89 -21.25 6.08
C ASP A 125 3.75 -21.98 5.39
N GLY A 126 4.12 -22.86 4.46
CA GLY A 126 3.13 -23.65 3.76
C GLY A 126 2.61 -23.02 2.48
N CYS A 127 3.00 -21.79 2.18
CA CYS A 127 2.62 -21.12 0.95
C CYS A 127 3.85 -20.87 0.09
N ASP A 128 3.71 -21.01 -1.23
CA ASP A 128 4.81 -20.70 -2.12
C ASP A 128 4.88 -19.20 -2.41
N GLU A 129 3.74 -18.59 -2.53
CA GLU A 129 3.66 -17.14 -2.71
C GLU A 129 2.30 -16.67 -2.21
N ALA A 130 2.18 -15.37 -2.02
CA ALA A 130 0.94 -14.76 -1.57
C ALA A 130 0.70 -13.51 -2.38
N GLN A 131 -0.55 -13.10 -2.48
CA GLN A 131 -0.92 -11.89 -3.19
C GLN A 131 -1.71 -10.99 -2.27
N VAL A 132 -1.34 -9.72 -2.24
CA VAL A 132 -2.00 -8.74 -1.39
C VAL A 132 -2.35 -7.51 -2.20
N LEU A 133 -3.37 -6.80 -1.73
CA LEU A 133 -3.66 -5.45 -2.22
C LEU A 133 -3.20 -4.49 -1.14
N GLY A 134 -2.31 -3.57 -1.51
CA GLY A 134 -1.86 -2.55 -0.59
C GLY A 134 -2.32 -1.19 -1.06
N VAL A 135 -2.67 -0.33 -0.13
CA VAL A 135 -2.99 1.06 -0.42
C VAL A 135 -2.16 1.91 0.50
N CYS A 136 -1.32 2.75 -0.09
CA CYS A 136 -0.46 3.67 0.65
C CYS A 136 -0.97 5.08 0.47
N SER A 137 -0.91 5.87 1.53
CA SER A 137 -1.37 7.25 1.48
C SER A 137 -0.47 8.13 2.31
N SER A 138 -0.22 9.32 1.83
CA SER A 138 0.59 10.29 2.55
C SER A 138 0.18 11.68 2.11
N ARG A 139 0.48 12.65 2.96
CA ARG A 139 0.25 14.06 2.62
C ARG A 139 1.44 14.70 1.95
N GLU A 140 2.55 13.98 1.82
CA GLU A 140 3.74 14.55 1.19
C GLU A 140 3.57 14.57 -0.31
N GLN A 141 4.07 15.63 -0.93
CA GLN A 141 3.86 15.84 -2.36
C GLN A 141 4.58 14.84 -3.22
N ASP A 142 5.76 14.42 -2.81
CA ASP A 142 6.58 13.50 -3.61
C ASP A 142 6.43 12.07 -3.13
N PHE A 143 5.29 11.76 -2.53
CA PHE A 143 5.04 10.47 -1.95
C PHE A 143 5.22 9.33 -2.96
N ALA A 144 4.67 9.49 -4.15
CA ALA A 144 4.78 8.43 -5.17
C ALA A 144 6.24 8.19 -5.55
N ASP A 145 7.01 9.25 -5.67
CA ASP A 145 8.43 9.12 -5.97
C ASP A 145 9.17 8.42 -4.85
N SER A 146 8.81 8.75 -3.61
CA SER A 146 9.41 8.08 -2.45
C SER A 146 9.14 6.59 -2.49
N LEU A 147 7.92 6.19 -2.80
CA LEU A 147 7.58 4.78 -2.88
C LEU A 147 8.38 4.09 -3.97
N MET A 148 8.51 4.70 -5.12
CA MET A 148 9.28 4.11 -6.21
C MET A 148 10.73 3.97 -5.85
N THR A 149 11.26 4.88 -5.05
CA THR A 149 12.64 4.79 -4.60
C THR A 149 12.83 3.60 -3.66
N ILE A 150 11.86 3.35 -2.80
CA ILE A 150 11.94 2.28 -1.82
C ILE A 150 11.68 0.93 -2.45
N TYR A 151 10.65 0.82 -3.27
CA TYR A 151 10.18 -0.46 -3.80
C TYR A 151 10.56 -0.71 -5.24
N GLY A 152 11.12 0.29 -5.92
CA GLY A 152 11.50 0.12 -7.31
C GLY A 152 12.82 -0.63 -7.45
N PRO A 153 13.21 -0.93 -8.69
CA PRO A 153 14.47 -1.64 -8.91
C PRO A 153 15.65 -0.75 -8.52
N LYS A 154 16.67 -1.38 -7.98
CA LYS A 154 17.87 -0.64 -7.63
C LYS A 154 18.53 -0.16 -8.91
N ARG A 155 18.94 1.10 -8.92
CA ARG A 155 19.71 1.62 -10.02
C ARG A 155 21.16 1.20 -9.81
N GLY A 156 21.69 0.54 -10.80
CA GLY A 156 23.02 -0.02 -10.71
C GLY A 156 24.10 1.00 -10.65
#